data_f5530b737c1d4f959473868b37451e82
#
_entry.id   f5530b737c1d4f959473868b37451e82
#
_cell.length_a   1.000
_cell.length_b   1.000
_cell.length_c   1.000
_cell.angle_alpha   90.00
_cell.angle_beta   90.00
_cell.angle_gamma   90.00
#
_symmetry.space_group_name_H-M   'P 1'
#
loop_
_entity.id
_entity.type
_entity.pdbx_description
1 polymer ?
#
loop_
_entity_poly.entity_id
_entity_poly.type
_entity_poly.pdbx_seq_one_letter_code
_entity_poly.pdbx_strand_id
1 'polypeptide(L)'
;MKKIKKKILRETIKELPQNPSLKVYKFNNSSSYYCSFYVGTKVMKSGNVEKSLRTKNVNDAIKKAKHIYNSWWRENNEKTIKTEKNFDKEIAQEFLRHRFNKYKGRNSTQPEREQLKYDNYLKKYFEDVDYTNIENVNNVINDIIENLKLDKKTDNTISKYISLISQMFKRGLNNGVITRLPDFPTFKVINQERPSYFNSELNMISKQLDEEYNSSKDKFYLETKDYINLIRSGGFRPGIEPLKIKRFQYRFINDKDNPTEPILLFTLFGTKTKPKHQLTCHPYFTKHIFIPEILKRNENTKSNDYLLFPTYKDRQSLYRKISSVFTRISKKLELYYRNGSTRPIYAIRHTFAKNRYNQNASLEVVARQMNTSTKMLHRNYLDNDDKMLLEEHKRLFPDWNNKKKDKSSKQ
;
A
#
# COMPACT_ATOMS: atom_id res chain seq x y z
N MET A 1 45.38 27.30 -6.81
CA MET A 1 43.95 27.62 -6.84
C MET A 1 43.62 28.54 -5.69
N LYS A 2 43.20 29.79 -5.96
CA LYS A 2 42.75 30.73 -4.91
C LYS A 2 41.43 30.22 -4.32
N LYS A 3 41.41 29.93 -3.01
CA LYS A 3 40.15 29.61 -2.28
C LYS A 3 39.20 30.81 -2.39
N ILE A 4 38.13 30.68 -3.17
CA ILE A 4 37.07 31.68 -3.24
C ILE A 4 36.46 31.79 -1.85
N LYS A 5 36.55 32.95 -1.21
CA LYS A 5 35.97 33.19 0.11
C LYS A 5 34.45 33.08 -0.02
N LYS A 6 33.84 32.21 0.79
CA LYS A 6 32.38 32.10 0.90
C LYS A 6 31.84 33.43 1.41
N LYS A 7 30.94 34.06 0.67
CA LYS A 7 30.25 35.30 1.05
C LYS A 7 28.75 35.09 1.02
N ILE A 8 28.06 35.46 2.08
CA ILE A 8 26.60 35.35 2.17
C ILE A 8 25.97 36.39 1.21
N LEU A 9 25.00 35.94 0.41
CA LEU A 9 24.17 36.85 -0.42
C LEU A 9 23.12 37.49 0.46
N ARG A 10 23.31 38.80 0.75
CA ARG A 10 22.46 39.56 1.72
C ARG A 10 20.99 39.54 1.34
N GLU A 11 20.66 39.63 0.06
CA GLU A 11 19.29 39.56 -0.47
C GLU A 11 18.57 38.26 -0.22
N THR A 12 19.31 37.18 0.12
CA THR A 12 18.73 35.85 0.41
C THR A 12 18.48 35.60 1.89
N ILE A 13 18.86 36.54 2.78
CA ILE A 13 18.68 36.35 4.22
C ILE A 13 17.20 36.46 4.56
N LYS A 14 16.66 35.42 5.16
CA LYS A 14 15.31 35.36 5.73
C LYS A 14 15.41 35.13 7.23
N GLU A 15 15.01 36.11 8.01
CA GLU A 15 14.84 36.01 9.44
C GLU A 15 13.42 35.50 9.73
N LEU A 16 13.28 34.62 10.70
CA LEU A 16 11.99 34.03 11.04
C LEU A 16 11.41 34.74 12.26
N PRO A 17 10.25 35.41 12.14
CA PRO A 17 9.69 36.25 13.23
C PRO A 17 9.53 35.50 14.56
N GLN A 18 9.21 34.22 14.50
CA GLN A 18 9.04 33.37 15.71
C GLN A 18 10.37 32.89 16.34
N ASN A 19 11.50 33.00 15.60
CA ASN A 19 12.83 32.57 16.04
C ASN A 19 13.87 33.54 15.45
N PRO A 20 14.09 34.72 16.03
CA PRO A 20 14.94 35.74 15.44
C PRO A 20 16.42 35.35 15.35
N SER A 21 16.87 34.35 16.10
CA SER A 21 18.22 33.83 15.98
C SER A 21 18.41 32.86 14.80
N LEU A 22 17.32 32.36 14.21
CA LEU A 22 17.37 31.43 13.09
C LEU A 22 17.32 32.18 11.78
N LYS A 23 18.40 32.06 10.98
CA LYS A 23 18.55 32.71 9.67
C LYS A 23 18.68 31.67 8.59
N VAL A 24 18.03 31.90 7.43
CA VAL A 24 18.14 31.09 6.20
C VAL A 24 18.72 31.98 5.11
N TYR A 25 19.76 31.50 4.41
CA TYR A 25 20.50 32.30 3.42
C TYR A 25 21.22 31.42 2.39
N LYS A 26 21.79 32.04 1.35
CA LYS A 26 22.68 31.40 0.38
C LYS A 26 24.08 31.99 0.43
N PHE A 27 25.06 31.16 0.05
CA PHE A 27 26.39 31.64 -0.29
C PHE A 27 26.50 31.93 -1.79
N ASN A 28 27.40 32.84 -2.15
CA ASN A 28 27.71 33.22 -3.53
C ASN A 28 28.18 32.05 -4.43
N ASN A 29 28.70 30.99 -3.83
CA ASN A 29 29.23 29.81 -4.50
C ASN A 29 28.38 28.56 -4.28
N SER A 30 27.11 28.72 -3.86
CA SER A 30 26.21 27.59 -3.61
C SER A 30 24.83 27.81 -4.20
N SER A 31 24.31 26.80 -4.87
CA SER A 31 22.92 26.79 -5.35
C SER A 31 21.91 26.44 -4.24
N SER A 32 22.39 25.90 -3.11
CA SER A 32 21.53 25.47 -1.99
C SER A 32 21.49 26.52 -0.89
N TYR A 33 20.34 26.52 -0.15
CA TYR A 33 20.20 27.30 1.07
C TYR A 33 20.92 26.67 2.25
N TYR A 34 21.29 27.53 3.21
CA TYR A 34 21.88 27.19 4.50
C TYR A 34 21.03 27.81 5.61
N CYS A 35 21.10 27.24 6.80
CA CYS A 35 20.58 27.86 8.00
C CYS A 35 21.70 28.10 9.03
N SER A 36 21.59 29.14 9.80
CA SER A 36 22.37 29.35 11.01
C SER A 36 21.52 29.86 12.15
N PHE A 37 21.90 29.50 13.38
CA PHE A 37 21.29 30.00 14.60
C PHE A 37 22.31 30.05 15.73
N TYR A 38 22.15 31.03 16.61
CA TYR A 38 23.05 31.25 17.73
C TYR A 38 22.76 30.29 18.89
N VAL A 39 23.78 29.67 19.43
CA VAL A 39 23.68 28.68 20.52
C VAL A 39 24.54 29.04 21.72
N GLY A 40 25.32 30.11 21.64
CA GLY A 40 26.24 30.54 22.65
C GLY A 40 27.65 29.97 22.51
N THR A 41 28.65 30.77 22.87
CA THR A 41 30.08 30.41 22.78
C THR A 41 30.49 29.31 23.75
N LYS A 42 29.70 29.09 24.82
CA LYS A 42 29.92 27.97 25.76
C LYS A 42 29.60 26.61 25.14
N VAL A 43 28.75 26.57 24.10
CA VAL A 43 28.32 25.35 23.44
C VAL A 43 29.15 25.08 22.18
N MET A 44 29.44 26.14 21.37
CA MET A 44 30.29 26.05 20.21
C MET A 44 31.23 27.24 20.13
N LYS A 45 32.51 27.02 19.77
CA LYS A 45 33.51 28.10 19.61
C LYS A 45 33.06 29.26 18.73
N SER A 46 32.28 29.00 17.67
CA SER A 46 31.72 30.01 16.79
C SER A 46 30.45 30.68 17.34
N GLY A 47 29.88 30.16 18.42
CA GLY A 47 28.58 30.57 18.96
C GLY A 47 27.39 30.26 18.05
N ASN A 48 27.61 29.76 16.82
CA ASN A 48 26.58 29.51 15.83
C ASN A 48 26.65 28.08 15.27
N VAL A 49 25.49 27.46 15.09
CA VAL A 49 25.32 26.25 14.28
C VAL A 49 25.04 26.66 12.85
N GLU A 50 25.78 26.11 11.87
CA GLU A 50 25.54 26.32 10.45
C GLU A 50 25.35 24.97 9.76
N LYS A 51 24.26 24.81 9.00
CA LYS A 51 23.97 23.57 8.23
C LYS A 51 23.45 23.85 6.83
N SER A 52 23.86 23.03 5.86
CA SER A 52 23.29 23.02 4.51
C SER A 52 21.91 22.38 4.51
N LEU A 53 20.95 23.03 3.86
CA LEU A 53 19.56 22.56 3.76
C LEU A 53 19.32 21.68 2.52
N ARG A 54 20.33 21.58 1.63
CA ARG A 54 20.28 20.77 0.39
C ARG A 54 18.98 20.99 -0.42
N THR A 55 18.54 22.24 -0.52
CA THR A 55 17.38 22.65 -1.32
C THR A 55 17.64 24.00 -1.98
N LYS A 56 17.05 24.20 -3.17
CA LYS A 56 17.09 25.46 -3.93
C LYS A 56 15.82 26.29 -3.71
N ASN A 57 14.77 25.70 -3.14
CA ASN A 57 13.49 26.34 -2.86
C ASN A 57 13.52 27.00 -1.48
N VAL A 58 13.14 28.29 -1.39
CA VAL A 58 13.16 29.06 -0.16
C VAL A 58 12.16 28.56 0.89
N ASN A 59 10.95 28.17 0.47
CA ASN A 59 9.93 27.69 1.39
C ASN A 59 10.31 26.35 2.02
N ASP A 60 10.88 25.43 1.23
CA ASP A 60 11.43 24.18 1.73
C ASP A 60 12.63 24.41 2.65
N ALA A 61 13.45 25.42 2.33
CA ALA A 61 14.58 25.81 3.17
C ALA A 61 14.12 26.30 4.55
N ILE A 62 13.11 27.15 4.60
CA ILE A 62 12.53 27.66 5.85
C ILE A 62 11.97 26.49 6.71
N LYS A 63 11.25 25.57 6.11
CA LYS A 63 10.70 24.39 6.80
C LYS A 63 11.82 23.50 7.39
N LYS A 64 12.83 23.20 6.57
CA LYS A 64 13.99 22.40 7.02
C LYS A 64 14.80 23.10 8.09
N ALA A 65 14.97 24.41 7.98
CA ALA A 65 15.70 25.21 9.00
C ALA A 65 14.99 25.18 10.36
N LYS A 66 13.67 25.36 10.39
CA LYS A 66 12.86 25.24 11.61
C LYS A 66 13.00 23.86 12.24
N HIS A 67 12.97 22.81 11.44
CA HIS A 67 13.14 21.46 11.93
C HIS A 67 14.51 21.25 12.56
N ILE A 68 15.61 21.66 11.88
CA ILE A 68 16.97 21.54 12.39
C ILE A 68 17.14 22.32 13.69
N TYR A 69 16.59 23.54 13.75
CA TYR A 69 16.60 24.38 14.94
C TYR A 69 15.91 23.69 16.12
N ASN A 70 14.68 23.23 15.92
CA ASN A 70 13.89 22.57 16.96
C ASN A 70 14.54 21.25 17.44
N SER A 71 15.07 20.43 16.51
CA SER A 71 15.81 19.21 16.87
C SER A 71 17.04 19.51 17.69
N TRP A 72 17.82 20.52 17.28
CA TRP A 72 19.04 20.91 17.97
C TRP A 72 18.76 21.40 19.40
N TRP A 73 17.71 22.21 19.59
CA TRP A 73 17.31 22.72 20.90
C TRP A 73 16.79 21.59 21.79
N ARG A 74 16.06 20.62 21.26
CA ARG A 74 15.67 19.40 22.00
C ARG A 74 16.90 18.63 22.45
N GLU A 75 17.82 18.33 21.56
CA GLU A 75 19.03 17.55 21.87
C GLU A 75 19.94 18.22 22.93
N ASN A 76 19.94 19.54 23.00
CA ASN A 76 20.90 20.29 23.83
C ASN A 76 20.30 20.98 25.08
N ASN A 77 18.98 21.28 25.09
CA ASN A 77 18.33 21.85 26.29
C ASN A 77 17.75 20.77 27.22
N GLU A 78 17.62 19.54 26.78
CA GLU A 78 17.03 18.45 27.57
C GLU A 78 18.02 17.68 28.46
N LYS A 79 19.22 18.18 28.67
CA LYS A 79 20.11 17.60 29.71
C LYS A 79 19.62 17.82 31.13
N THR A 80 18.46 18.42 31.35
CA THR A 80 18.08 18.93 32.67
C THR A 80 16.69 18.48 33.16
N ILE A 81 16.10 17.41 32.71
CA ILE A 81 15.06 16.71 33.49
C ILE A 81 14.97 15.27 32.92
N LYS A 82 15.58 14.29 33.60
CA LYS A 82 15.19 12.89 33.48
C LYS A 82 13.77 12.78 34.01
N THR A 83 12.78 12.87 33.13
CA THR A 83 11.40 12.57 33.49
C THR A 83 11.34 11.10 33.84
N GLU A 84 10.90 10.76 35.05
CA GLU A 84 10.64 9.37 35.47
C GLU A 84 9.64 8.68 34.56
N LYS A 85 8.80 9.45 33.84
CA LYS A 85 7.73 8.97 32.95
C LYS A 85 8.13 9.03 31.48
N ASN A 86 8.55 7.89 30.95
CA ASN A 86 9.07 7.74 29.60
C ASN A 86 8.06 7.03 28.70
N PHE A 87 7.60 7.73 27.64
CA PHE A 87 6.63 7.18 26.67
C PHE A 87 7.10 5.87 26.04
N ASP A 88 8.38 5.76 25.67
CA ASP A 88 8.90 4.54 25.04
C ASP A 88 8.71 3.34 25.98
N LYS A 89 9.13 3.46 27.24
CA LYS A 89 9.13 2.33 28.18
C LYS A 89 7.72 1.96 28.64
N GLU A 90 6.88 2.93 28.98
CA GLU A 90 5.62 2.69 29.68
C GLU A 90 4.44 2.48 28.72
N ILE A 91 4.45 3.12 27.55
CA ILE A 91 3.34 3.07 26.62
C ILE A 91 3.69 2.29 25.34
N ALA A 92 4.78 2.69 24.64
CA ALA A 92 5.07 2.13 23.34
C ALA A 92 5.51 0.66 23.42
N GLN A 93 6.46 0.31 24.27
CA GLN A 93 6.95 -1.06 24.43
C GLN A 93 5.88 -1.99 24.99
N GLU A 94 5.03 -1.50 25.92
CA GLU A 94 3.89 -2.26 26.42
C GLU A 94 2.87 -2.56 25.32
N PHE A 95 2.52 -1.53 24.51
CA PHE A 95 1.64 -1.70 23.37
C PHE A 95 2.18 -2.73 22.37
N LEU A 96 3.45 -2.61 21.99
CA LEU A 96 4.09 -3.51 21.02
C LEU A 96 4.14 -4.95 21.55
N ARG A 97 4.52 -5.15 22.81
CA ARG A 97 4.47 -6.47 23.46
C ARG A 97 3.06 -7.06 23.47
N HIS A 98 2.04 -6.24 23.79
CA HIS A 98 0.64 -6.68 23.73
C HIS A 98 0.25 -7.11 22.29
N ARG A 99 0.68 -6.36 21.27
CA ARG A 99 0.43 -6.70 19.87
C ARG A 99 1.06 -8.03 19.49
N PHE A 100 2.32 -8.27 19.86
CA PHE A 100 2.96 -9.58 19.64
C PHE A 100 2.19 -10.72 20.31
N ASN A 101 1.78 -10.56 21.56
CA ASN A 101 1.01 -11.57 22.26
C ASN A 101 -0.37 -11.83 21.62
N LYS A 102 -1.08 -10.76 21.23
CA LYS A 102 -2.38 -10.85 20.52
C LYS A 102 -2.31 -11.61 19.21
N TYR A 103 -1.19 -11.51 18.50
CA TYR A 103 -0.99 -12.16 17.19
C TYR A 103 -0.15 -13.44 17.29
N LYS A 104 0.25 -13.86 18.48
CA LYS A 104 0.99 -15.12 18.70
C LYS A 104 0.16 -16.29 18.15
N GLY A 105 0.81 -17.13 17.32
CA GLY A 105 0.14 -18.24 16.65
C GLY A 105 -0.71 -17.86 15.43
N ARG A 106 -0.82 -16.57 15.09
CA ARG A 106 -1.49 -16.13 13.87
C ARG A 106 -0.48 -15.86 12.76
N ASN A 107 -0.82 -16.20 11.53
CA ASN A 107 0.04 -15.95 10.37
C ASN A 107 -0.06 -14.45 9.95
N SER A 108 0.39 -13.56 10.82
CA SER A 108 0.33 -12.10 10.64
C SER A 108 1.68 -11.46 10.93
N THR A 109 2.18 -10.66 10.01
CA THR A 109 3.39 -9.84 10.18
C THR A 109 3.06 -8.40 10.63
N GLN A 110 1.86 -8.19 11.19
CA GLN A 110 1.43 -6.87 11.63
C GLN A 110 2.27 -6.34 12.81
N PRO A 111 2.52 -7.14 13.88
CA PRO A 111 3.32 -6.68 15.01
C PRO A 111 4.74 -6.29 14.61
N GLU A 112 5.40 -7.10 13.78
CA GLU A 112 6.76 -6.82 13.30
C GLU A 112 6.82 -5.52 12.49
N ARG A 113 5.80 -5.25 11.67
CA ARG A 113 5.71 -4.01 10.90
C ARG A 113 5.44 -2.79 11.79
N GLU A 114 4.66 -2.94 12.85
CA GLU A 114 4.40 -1.89 13.82
C GLU A 114 5.67 -1.60 14.62
N GLN A 115 6.39 -2.62 15.06
CA GLN A 115 7.70 -2.51 15.71
C GLN A 115 8.70 -1.76 14.81
N LEU A 116 8.89 -2.22 13.57
CA LEU A 116 9.81 -1.58 12.62
C LEU A 116 9.47 -0.11 12.35
N LYS A 117 8.17 0.25 12.28
CA LYS A 117 7.77 1.65 12.13
C LYS A 117 8.13 2.48 13.34
N TYR A 118 7.91 1.92 14.52
CA TYR A 118 8.24 2.58 15.77
C TYR A 118 9.76 2.78 15.88
N ASP A 119 10.54 1.72 15.78
CA ASP A 119 11.99 1.75 15.98
C ASP A 119 12.70 2.63 14.93
N ASN A 120 12.34 2.49 13.66
CA ASN A 120 13.04 3.18 12.57
C ASN A 120 12.61 4.64 12.40
N TYR A 121 11.43 5.03 12.91
CA TYR A 121 10.93 6.37 12.62
C TYR A 121 10.38 7.12 13.83
N LEU A 122 9.57 6.49 14.68
CA LEU A 122 8.83 7.19 15.71
C LEU A 122 9.61 7.33 17.02
N LYS A 123 10.41 6.32 17.39
CA LYS A 123 11.09 6.24 18.68
C LYS A 123 11.86 7.51 19.02
N LYS A 124 12.65 8.03 18.09
CA LYS A 124 13.47 9.24 18.26
C LYS A 124 12.70 10.50 18.65
N TYR A 125 11.38 10.54 18.41
CA TYR A 125 10.53 11.67 18.78
C TYR A 125 9.98 11.55 20.20
N PHE A 126 9.95 10.34 20.75
CA PHE A 126 9.34 10.03 22.03
C PHE A 126 10.33 9.60 23.13
N GLU A 127 11.63 9.54 22.84
CA GLU A 127 12.62 9.05 23.79
C GLU A 127 12.62 9.83 25.12
N ASP A 128 12.45 11.17 25.04
CA ASP A 128 12.50 12.06 26.19
C ASP A 128 11.21 12.87 26.37
N VAL A 129 10.10 12.39 25.85
CA VAL A 129 8.80 13.10 25.93
C VAL A 129 8.08 12.73 27.21
N ASP A 130 7.77 13.72 28.03
CA ASP A 130 6.79 13.59 29.11
C ASP A 130 5.38 13.50 28.51
N TYR A 131 4.86 12.29 28.47
CA TYR A 131 3.54 12.00 27.93
C TYR A 131 2.37 12.50 28.78
N THR A 132 2.63 13.02 29.99
CA THR A 132 1.62 13.66 30.84
C THR A 132 1.37 15.11 30.43
N ASN A 133 2.34 15.74 29.77
CA ASN A 133 2.18 17.06 29.16
C ASN A 133 1.57 16.91 27.74
N ILE A 134 0.25 17.00 27.66
CA ILE A 134 -0.48 16.81 26.39
C ILE A 134 -0.11 17.85 25.32
N GLU A 135 0.17 19.07 25.70
CA GLU A 135 0.58 20.14 24.76
C GLU A 135 1.92 19.79 24.10
N ASN A 136 2.89 19.32 24.89
CA ASN A 136 4.16 18.85 24.37
C ASN A 136 3.98 17.63 23.44
N VAL A 137 3.13 16.69 23.80
CA VAL A 137 2.80 15.54 22.95
C VAL A 137 2.16 15.97 21.64
N ASN A 138 1.23 16.94 21.65
CA ASN A 138 0.61 17.47 20.43
C ASN A 138 1.64 18.14 19.52
N ASN A 139 2.60 18.87 20.09
CA ASN A 139 3.71 19.45 19.32
C ASN A 139 4.56 18.36 18.65
N VAL A 140 4.88 17.30 19.38
CA VAL A 140 5.64 16.15 18.84
C VAL A 140 4.87 15.46 17.70
N ILE A 141 3.56 15.27 17.85
CA ILE A 141 2.72 14.70 16.78
C ILE A 141 2.76 15.57 15.54
N ASN A 142 2.66 16.90 15.69
CA ASN A 142 2.73 17.84 14.57
C ASN A 142 4.09 17.82 13.89
N ASP A 143 5.18 17.74 14.64
CA ASP A 143 6.53 17.62 14.09
C ASP A 143 6.71 16.32 13.28
N ILE A 144 6.16 15.20 13.78
CA ILE A 144 6.17 13.92 13.05
C ILE A 144 5.44 14.07 11.71
N ILE A 145 4.29 14.74 11.70
CA ILE A 145 3.51 14.96 10.48
C ILE A 145 4.27 15.83 9.49
N GLU A 146 4.86 16.93 9.95
CA GLU A 146 5.66 17.82 9.10
C GLU A 146 6.86 17.10 8.51
N ASN A 147 7.58 16.32 9.30
CA ASN A 147 8.73 15.54 8.83
C ASN A 147 8.33 14.49 7.80
N LEU A 148 7.20 13.79 8.01
CA LEU A 148 6.67 12.83 7.04
C LEU A 148 6.27 13.52 5.72
N LYS A 149 5.74 14.75 5.77
CA LYS A 149 5.46 15.56 4.58
C LYS A 149 6.74 16.01 3.88
N LEU A 150 7.76 16.44 4.62
CA LEU A 150 9.08 16.76 4.08
C LEU A 150 9.73 15.58 3.35
N ASP A 151 9.53 14.37 3.89
CA ASP A 151 9.95 13.10 3.27
C ASP A 151 9.05 12.69 2.07
N LYS A 152 8.13 13.57 1.63
CA LYS A 152 7.18 13.33 0.54
C LYS A 152 6.31 12.08 0.74
N LYS A 153 6.01 11.72 1.99
CA LYS A 153 5.06 10.64 2.27
C LYS A 153 3.63 11.09 1.93
N THR A 154 2.86 10.17 1.38
CA THR A 154 1.44 10.42 1.09
C THR A 154 0.62 10.50 2.38
N ASP A 155 -0.51 11.23 2.36
CA ASP A 155 -1.43 11.35 3.49
C ASP A 155 -1.89 9.98 4.01
N ASN A 156 -2.08 9.01 3.12
CA ASN A 156 -2.39 7.63 3.50
C ASN A 156 -1.26 6.97 4.32
N THR A 157 -0.01 7.29 4.02
CA THR A 157 1.14 6.81 4.79
C THR A 157 1.23 7.52 6.13
N ILE A 158 1.07 8.86 6.14
CA ILE A 158 1.07 9.68 7.36
C ILE A 158 -0.04 9.21 8.31
N SER A 159 -1.27 9.04 7.81
CA SER A 159 -2.41 8.52 8.56
C SER A 159 -2.12 7.17 9.26
N LYS A 160 -1.32 6.29 8.65
CA LYS A 160 -0.92 5.01 9.27
C LYS A 160 0.08 5.17 10.42
N TYR A 161 0.96 6.17 10.37
CA TYR A 161 1.85 6.48 11.49
C TYR A 161 1.06 7.10 12.65
N ILE A 162 0.21 8.07 12.35
CA ILE A 162 -0.64 8.72 13.36
C ILE A 162 -1.63 7.72 13.98
N SER A 163 -2.19 6.81 13.18
CA SER A 163 -3.03 5.72 13.71
C SER A 163 -2.26 4.79 14.65
N LEU A 164 -1.00 4.51 14.39
CA LEU A 164 -0.17 3.70 15.29
C LEU A 164 0.06 4.42 16.62
N ILE A 165 0.44 5.70 16.59
CA ILE A 165 0.61 6.54 17.78
C ILE A 165 -0.71 6.61 18.58
N SER A 166 -1.83 6.88 17.90
CA SER A 166 -3.17 6.93 18.53
C SER A 166 -3.52 5.61 19.24
N GLN A 167 -3.17 4.46 18.64
CA GLN A 167 -3.42 3.16 19.29
C GLN A 167 -2.53 2.96 20.52
N MET A 168 -1.28 3.44 20.51
CA MET A 168 -0.39 3.41 21.67
C MET A 168 -0.97 4.25 22.81
N PHE A 169 -1.37 5.49 22.55
CA PHE A 169 -2.00 6.36 23.56
C PHE A 169 -3.35 5.81 24.06
N LYS A 170 -4.20 5.27 23.20
CA LYS A 170 -5.44 4.59 23.62
C LYS A 170 -5.17 3.40 24.55
N ARG A 171 -4.10 2.68 24.30
CA ARG A 171 -3.69 1.59 25.20
C ARG A 171 -3.20 2.13 26.55
N GLY A 172 -2.41 3.21 26.55
CA GLY A 172 -2.00 3.90 27.77
C GLY A 172 -3.19 4.40 28.60
N LEU A 173 -4.21 4.98 27.94
CA LEU A 173 -5.46 5.39 28.58
C LEU A 173 -6.20 4.21 29.19
N ASN A 174 -6.37 3.12 28.44
CA ASN A 174 -7.08 1.92 28.94
C ASN A 174 -6.36 1.24 30.11
N ASN A 175 -5.06 1.40 30.19
CA ASN A 175 -4.23 0.87 31.31
C ASN A 175 -4.11 1.86 32.47
N GLY A 176 -4.74 3.05 32.40
CA GLY A 176 -4.66 4.07 33.45
C GLY A 176 -3.30 4.78 33.53
N VAL A 177 -2.42 4.62 32.55
CA VAL A 177 -1.10 5.28 32.50
C VAL A 177 -1.25 6.77 32.17
N ILE A 178 -2.25 7.11 31.36
CA ILE A 178 -2.63 8.49 31.04
C ILE A 178 -4.10 8.71 31.33
N THR A 179 -4.49 9.97 31.57
CA THR A 179 -5.88 10.36 31.92
C THR A 179 -6.67 10.90 30.74
N ARG A 180 -6.00 11.38 29.69
CA ARG A 180 -6.65 11.89 28.47
C ARG A 180 -5.81 11.62 27.24
N LEU A 181 -6.44 11.64 26.07
CA LEU A 181 -5.75 11.47 24.78
C LEU A 181 -5.23 12.81 24.27
N PRO A 182 -4.08 12.82 23.56
CA PRO A 182 -3.68 13.95 22.73
C PRO A 182 -4.58 14.07 21.49
N ASP A 183 -4.47 15.22 20.81
CA ASP A 183 -5.22 15.49 19.58
C ASP A 183 -4.56 14.76 18.39
N PHE A 184 -5.36 13.97 17.69
CA PHE A 184 -4.92 13.27 16.50
C PHE A 184 -5.59 13.85 15.26
N PRO A 185 -4.85 14.53 14.38
CA PRO A 185 -5.42 15.07 13.17
C PRO A 185 -5.92 13.95 12.24
N THR A 186 -7.05 14.20 11.58
CA THR A 186 -7.62 13.31 10.58
C THR A 186 -7.10 13.68 9.20
N PHE A 187 -6.77 12.67 8.41
CA PHE A 187 -6.31 12.85 7.03
C PHE A 187 -7.40 12.40 6.06
N LYS A 188 -7.68 13.24 5.07
CA LYS A 188 -8.56 12.85 3.96
C LYS A 188 -7.81 11.87 3.07
N VAL A 189 -8.02 10.59 3.31
CA VAL A 189 -7.45 9.54 2.47
C VAL A 189 -8.18 9.53 1.14
N ILE A 190 -7.55 10.08 0.11
CA ILE A 190 -8.05 9.97 -1.27
C ILE A 190 -7.64 8.58 -1.77
N ASN A 191 -8.62 7.70 -1.92
CA ASN A 191 -8.38 6.45 -2.62
C ASN A 191 -8.25 6.77 -4.11
N GLN A 192 -7.05 6.66 -4.64
CA GLN A 192 -6.87 6.66 -6.09
C GLN A 192 -7.49 5.38 -6.64
N GLU A 193 -8.46 5.54 -7.51
CA GLU A 193 -9.00 4.44 -8.29
C GLU A 193 -7.87 3.78 -9.09
N ARG A 194 -7.86 2.47 -9.11
CA ARG A 194 -6.89 1.70 -9.89
C ARG A 194 -7.61 1.14 -11.10
N PRO A 195 -7.32 1.66 -12.29
CA PRO A 195 -8.00 1.22 -13.50
C PRO A 195 -7.81 -0.28 -13.73
N SER A 196 -8.87 -0.95 -14.15
CA SER A 196 -8.85 -2.36 -14.54
C SER A 196 -8.14 -2.56 -15.89
N TYR A 197 -7.74 -3.80 -16.18
CA TYR A 197 -7.30 -4.21 -17.51
C TYR A 197 -8.51 -4.58 -18.38
N PHE A 198 -8.39 -4.39 -19.69
CA PHE A 198 -9.26 -5.05 -20.64
C PHE A 198 -8.84 -6.52 -20.83
N ASN A 199 -9.78 -7.37 -21.26
CA ASN A 199 -9.45 -8.76 -21.55
C ASN A 199 -8.42 -8.91 -22.69
N SER A 200 -8.48 -8.04 -23.70
CA SER A 200 -7.48 -7.97 -24.77
C SER A 200 -6.08 -7.64 -24.25
N GLU A 201 -5.96 -6.69 -23.31
CA GLU A 201 -4.69 -6.33 -22.71
C GLU A 201 -4.08 -7.49 -21.89
N LEU A 202 -4.92 -8.23 -21.14
CA LEU A 202 -4.46 -9.43 -20.42
C LEU A 202 -4.05 -10.56 -21.37
N ASN A 203 -4.69 -10.67 -22.55
CA ASN A 203 -4.27 -11.60 -23.59
C ASN A 203 -2.91 -11.22 -24.20
N MET A 204 -2.64 -9.91 -24.39
CA MET A 204 -1.33 -9.42 -24.84
C MET A 204 -0.24 -9.78 -23.82
N ILE A 205 -0.49 -9.57 -22.51
CA ILE A 205 0.44 -9.94 -21.43
C ILE A 205 0.68 -11.45 -21.44
N SER A 206 -0.37 -12.27 -21.62
CA SER A 206 -0.25 -13.72 -21.68
C SER A 206 0.60 -14.16 -22.87
N LYS A 207 0.38 -13.57 -24.06
CA LYS A 207 1.18 -13.84 -25.26
C LYS A 207 2.66 -13.48 -25.05
N GLN A 208 2.94 -12.33 -24.44
CA GLN A 208 4.31 -11.93 -24.15
C GLN A 208 5.00 -12.90 -23.16
N LEU A 209 4.26 -13.47 -22.20
CA LEU A 209 4.80 -14.50 -21.31
C LEU A 209 5.12 -15.80 -22.06
N ASP A 210 4.28 -16.18 -23.05
CA ASP A 210 4.57 -17.33 -23.92
C ASP A 210 5.83 -17.10 -24.78
N GLU A 211 6.01 -15.88 -25.31
CA GLU A 211 7.22 -15.50 -26.06
C GLU A 211 8.48 -15.54 -25.19
N GLU A 212 8.42 -15.02 -23.95
CA GLU A 212 9.52 -15.09 -22.99
C GLU A 212 9.87 -16.55 -22.63
N TYR A 213 8.84 -17.42 -22.46
CA TYR A 213 9.07 -18.85 -22.28
C TYR A 213 9.72 -19.49 -23.50
N ASN A 214 9.23 -19.21 -24.70
CA ASN A 214 9.75 -19.81 -25.93
C ASN A 214 11.21 -19.43 -26.16
N SER A 215 11.61 -18.22 -25.78
CA SER A 215 12.97 -17.73 -25.90
C SER A 215 13.91 -18.30 -24.84
N SER A 216 13.46 -18.35 -23.57
CA SER A 216 14.32 -18.72 -22.42
C SER A 216 14.19 -20.17 -22.00
N LYS A 217 13.09 -20.85 -22.36
CA LYS A 217 12.65 -22.15 -21.85
C LYS A 217 12.46 -22.21 -20.32
N ASP A 218 12.41 -21.02 -19.64
CA ASP A 218 12.18 -20.94 -18.20
C ASP A 218 10.67 -21.11 -17.91
N LYS A 219 10.32 -22.24 -17.30
CA LYS A 219 8.94 -22.58 -16.89
C LYS A 219 8.31 -21.54 -15.96
N PHE A 220 9.12 -20.67 -15.36
CA PHE A 220 8.64 -19.59 -14.51
C PHE A 220 7.64 -18.68 -15.25
N TYR A 221 7.82 -18.43 -16.55
CA TYR A 221 6.92 -17.61 -17.33
C TYR A 221 5.55 -18.27 -17.56
N LEU A 222 5.52 -19.59 -17.82
CA LEU A 222 4.28 -20.34 -17.94
C LEU A 222 3.50 -20.36 -16.62
N GLU A 223 4.17 -20.65 -15.51
CA GLU A 223 3.53 -20.67 -14.20
C GLU A 223 3.10 -19.26 -13.75
N THR A 224 3.79 -18.21 -14.20
CA THR A 224 3.35 -16.81 -14.02
C THR A 224 2.06 -16.51 -14.81
N LYS A 225 1.96 -17.02 -16.05
CA LYS A 225 0.73 -16.96 -16.85
C LYS A 225 -0.42 -17.70 -16.15
N ASP A 226 -0.16 -18.87 -15.60
CA ASP A 226 -1.15 -19.64 -14.84
C ASP A 226 -1.65 -18.86 -13.60
N TYR A 227 -0.74 -18.23 -12.87
CA TYR A 227 -1.09 -17.39 -11.73
C TYR A 227 -1.99 -16.20 -12.13
N ILE A 228 -1.69 -15.54 -13.25
CA ILE A 228 -2.50 -14.45 -13.79
C ILE A 228 -3.89 -14.95 -14.19
N ASN A 229 -3.96 -16.06 -14.90
CA ASN A 229 -5.21 -16.68 -15.35
C ASN A 229 -6.08 -17.15 -14.17
N LEU A 230 -5.48 -17.66 -13.11
CA LEU A 230 -6.18 -18.03 -11.88
C LEU A 230 -6.86 -16.82 -11.24
N ILE A 231 -6.14 -15.68 -11.11
CA ILE A 231 -6.71 -14.44 -10.57
C ILE A 231 -7.84 -13.92 -11.48
N ARG A 232 -7.61 -13.89 -12.80
CA ARG A 232 -8.57 -13.43 -13.81
C ARG A 232 -9.85 -14.24 -13.80
N SER A 233 -9.76 -15.56 -13.59
CA SER A 233 -10.92 -16.48 -13.69
C SER A 233 -11.72 -16.61 -12.42
N GLY A 234 -11.07 -16.53 -11.25
CA GLY A 234 -11.69 -16.78 -9.94
C GLY A 234 -11.80 -15.54 -9.05
N GLY A 235 -11.16 -14.42 -9.43
CA GLY A 235 -11.15 -13.20 -8.63
C GLY A 235 -10.34 -13.32 -7.34
N PHE A 236 -9.34 -14.19 -7.30
CA PHE A 236 -8.44 -14.33 -6.15
C PHE A 236 -7.76 -13.01 -5.77
N ARG A 237 -7.44 -12.84 -4.48
CA ARG A 237 -6.62 -11.71 -4.06
C ARG A 237 -5.17 -11.93 -4.48
N PRO A 238 -4.59 -11.09 -5.38
CA PRO A 238 -3.18 -11.19 -5.73
C PRO A 238 -2.28 -11.09 -4.49
N GLY A 239 -1.31 -11.97 -4.42
CA GLY A 239 -0.41 -12.09 -3.28
C GLY A 239 0.00 -13.55 -3.09
N ILE A 240 0.30 -13.91 -1.85
CA ILE A 240 0.68 -15.28 -1.51
C ILE A 240 -0.51 -16.24 -1.39
N GLU A 241 -1.75 -15.74 -1.32
CA GLU A 241 -2.95 -16.56 -1.12
C GLU A 241 -3.13 -17.60 -2.25
N PRO A 242 -3.15 -17.23 -3.55
CA PRO A 242 -3.22 -18.22 -4.64
C PRO A 242 -1.99 -19.13 -4.72
N LEU A 243 -0.82 -18.63 -4.30
CA LEU A 243 0.43 -19.40 -4.31
C LEU A 243 0.51 -20.46 -3.20
N LYS A 244 -0.31 -20.33 -2.17
CA LYS A 244 -0.40 -21.30 -1.07
C LYS A 244 -1.43 -22.41 -1.32
N ILE A 245 -2.15 -22.36 -2.42
CA ILE A 245 -3.11 -23.41 -2.77
C ILE A 245 -2.36 -24.72 -3.01
N LYS A 246 -2.79 -25.75 -2.30
CA LYS A 246 -2.31 -27.13 -2.47
C LYS A 246 -3.25 -27.91 -3.37
N ARG A 247 -2.76 -29.01 -3.98
CA ARG A 247 -3.55 -29.80 -4.91
C ARG A 247 -4.84 -30.36 -4.31
N PHE A 248 -4.87 -30.75 -3.05
CA PHE A 248 -6.09 -31.26 -2.41
C PHE A 248 -7.17 -30.18 -2.17
N GLN A 249 -6.86 -28.89 -2.40
CA GLN A 249 -7.77 -27.79 -2.10
C GLN A 249 -8.71 -27.44 -3.27
N TYR A 250 -8.63 -28.16 -4.38
CA TYR A 250 -9.61 -28.03 -5.45
C TYR A 250 -10.39 -29.33 -5.66
N ARG A 251 -11.58 -29.18 -6.20
CA ARG A 251 -12.40 -30.30 -6.68
C ARG A 251 -13.27 -29.85 -7.85
N PHE A 252 -13.73 -30.80 -8.62
CA PHE A 252 -14.74 -30.55 -9.63
C PHE A 252 -16.13 -30.85 -9.05
N ILE A 253 -17.10 -30.02 -9.46
CA ILE A 253 -18.52 -30.23 -9.18
C ILE A 253 -19.18 -30.38 -10.54
N ASN A 254 -19.95 -31.46 -10.71
CA ASN A 254 -20.74 -31.64 -11.92
C ASN A 254 -22.09 -30.95 -11.73
N ASP A 255 -22.45 -30.10 -12.68
CA ASP A 255 -23.78 -29.56 -12.80
C ASP A 255 -24.68 -30.60 -13.46
N LYS A 256 -25.82 -30.91 -12.83
CA LYS A 256 -26.79 -31.88 -13.37
C LYS A 256 -27.38 -31.40 -14.71
N ASP A 257 -27.54 -30.10 -14.84
CA ASP A 257 -28.11 -29.46 -16.04
C ASP A 257 -27.06 -29.28 -17.15
N ASN A 258 -25.76 -29.32 -16.80
CA ASN A 258 -24.67 -29.19 -17.77
C ASN A 258 -23.47 -30.10 -17.40
N PRO A 259 -23.64 -31.45 -17.56
CA PRO A 259 -22.65 -32.42 -17.10
C PRO A 259 -21.32 -32.39 -17.86
N THR A 260 -21.28 -31.75 -19.03
CA THR A 260 -20.06 -31.64 -19.85
C THR A 260 -19.14 -30.50 -19.45
N GLU A 261 -19.58 -29.62 -18.56
CA GLU A 261 -18.80 -28.46 -18.09
C GLU A 261 -18.56 -28.53 -16.59
N PRO A 262 -17.48 -29.18 -16.14
CA PRO A 262 -17.18 -29.29 -14.72
C PRO A 262 -16.89 -27.92 -14.10
N ILE A 263 -17.51 -27.65 -12.96
CA ILE A 263 -17.27 -26.44 -12.18
C ILE A 263 -16.05 -26.67 -11.28
N LEU A 264 -14.99 -25.92 -11.51
CA LEU A 264 -13.80 -25.94 -10.67
C LEU A 264 -14.05 -25.12 -9.39
N LEU A 265 -14.03 -25.80 -8.24
CA LEU A 265 -14.17 -25.22 -6.92
C LEU A 265 -12.84 -25.26 -6.17
N PHE A 266 -12.42 -24.13 -5.63
CA PHE A 266 -11.31 -24.04 -4.68
C PHE A 266 -11.80 -23.85 -3.25
N THR A 267 -11.14 -24.50 -2.29
CA THR A 267 -11.32 -24.27 -0.86
C THR A 267 -10.04 -23.68 -0.27
N LEU A 268 -10.10 -22.42 0.11
CA LEU A 268 -8.99 -21.69 0.72
C LEU A 268 -9.12 -21.70 2.23
N PHE A 269 -8.01 -21.94 2.93
CA PHE A 269 -7.93 -21.93 4.39
C PHE A 269 -7.08 -20.77 4.89
N GLY A 270 -7.45 -20.21 6.05
CA GLY A 270 -6.70 -19.13 6.69
C GLY A 270 -6.63 -17.86 5.85
N THR A 271 -7.70 -17.50 5.15
CA THR A 271 -7.77 -16.25 4.39
C THR A 271 -7.78 -15.03 5.32
N LYS A 272 -7.51 -13.85 4.79
CA LYS A 272 -7.44 -12.61 5.58
C LYS A 272 -8.73 -12.31 6.36
N THR A 273 -9.88 -12.71 5.83
CA THR A 273 -11.19 -12.33 6.36
C THR A 273 -11.99 -13.50 6.94
N LYS A 274 -11.70 -14.72 6.52
CA LYS A 274 -12.42 -15.92 6.93
C LYS A 274 -11.47 -17.10 7.14
N PRO A 275 -11.75 -18.00 8.11
CA PRO A 275 -10.94 -19.22 8.30
C PRO A 275 -11.03 -20.16 7.10
N LYS A 276 -12.19 -20.19 6.42
CA LYS A 276 -12.43 -21.00 5.22
C LYS A 276 -13.22 -20.17 4.20
N HIS A 277 -12.81 -20.21 2.96
CA HIS A 277 -13.47 -19.55 1.84
C HIS A 277 -13.50 -20.47 0.63
N GLN A 278 -14.65 -20.55 -0.03
CA GLN A 278 -14.83 -21.30 -1.27
C GLN A 278 -15.11 -20.35 -2.41
N LEU A 279 -14.52 -20.63 -3.57
CA LEU A 279 -14.73 -19.86 -4.79
C LEU A 279 -14.65 -20.77 -6.02
N THR A 280 -15.33 -20.38 -7.09
CA THR A 280 -15.34 -21.08 -8.37
C THR A 280 -14.53 -20.30 -9.41
N CYS A 281 -14.08 -20.98 -10.44
CA CYS A 281 -13.46 -20.36 -11.61
C CYS A 281 -14.40 -20.37 -12.80
N HIS A 282 -14.08 -19.47 -13.75
CA HIS A 282 -14.82 -19.39 -15.00
C HIS A 282 -14.74 -20.72 -15.78
N PRO A 283 -15.83 -21.25 -16.36
CA PRO A 283 -15.82 -22.54 -17.09
C PRO A 283 -14.76 -22.61 -18.17
N TYR A 284 -14.60 -21.55 -18.97
CA TYR A 284 -13.54 -21.48 -19.99
C TYR A 284 -12.14 -21.75 -19.41
N PHE A 285 -11.81 -21.15 -18.25
CA PHE A 285 -10.53 -21.40 -17.58
C PHE A 285 -10.39 -22.87 -17.18
N THR A 286 -11.44 -23.45 -16.62
CA THR A 286 -11.47 -24.84 -16.21
C THR A 286 -11.18 -25.79 -17.37
N LYS A 287 -11.92 -25.59 -18.47
CA LYS A 287 -11.89 -26.48 -19.64
C LYS A 287 -10.62 -26.31 -20.49
N HIS A 288 -10.19 -25.08 -20.72
CA HIS A 288 -9.16 -24.77 -21.71
C HIS A 288 -7.77 -24.46 -21.12
N ILE A 289 -7.67 -24.21 -19.81
CA ILE A 289 -6.40 -23.86 -19.17
C ILE A 289 -6.10 -24.79 -17.98
N PHE A 290 -7.04 -24.91 -17.03
CA PHE A 290 -6.76 -25.63 -15.79
C PHE A 290 -6.50 -27.12 -16.03
N ILE A 291 -7.42 -27.79 -16.72
CA ILE A 291 -7.30 -29.22 -17.00
C ILE A 291 -6.14 -29.52 -17.97
N PRO A 292 -6.10 -28.94 -19.19
CA PRO A 292 -5.11 -29.33 -20.19
C PRO A 292 -3.69 -28.80 -19.93
N GLU A 293 -3.54 -27.66 -19.25
CA GLU A 293 -2.22 -27.07 -19.04
C GLU A 293 -1.74 -27.24 -17.61
N ILE A 294 -2.50 -26.75 -16.60
CA ILE A 294 -2.02 -26.70 -15.21
C ILE A 294 -1.97 -28.11 -14.60
N LEU A 295 -3.04 -28.89 -14.71
CA LEU A 295 -3.07 -30.24 -14.13
C LEU A 295 -2.12 -31.18 -14.84
N LYS A 296 -2.06 -31.17 -16.17
CA LYS A 296 -1.15 -32.00 -16.96
C LYS A 296 0.31 -31.70 -16.62
N ARG A 297 0.68 -30.42 -16.52
CA ARG A 297 2.06 -30.03 -16.15
C ARG A 297 2.45 -30.49 -14.76
N ASN A 298 1.50 -30.61 -13.85
CA ASN A 298 1.70 -30.97 -12.45
C ASN A 298 1.21 -32.39 -12.12
N GLU A 299 1.02 -33.28 -13.09
CA GLU A 299 0.47 -34.64 -12.88
C GLU A 299 1.27 -35.45 -11.86
N ASN A 300 2.60 -35.32 -11.86
CA ASN A 300 3.51 -36.03 -10.97
C ASN A 300 3.68 -35.41 -9.58
N THR A 301 2.98 -34.31 -9.27
CA THR A 301 3.06 -33.66 -7.95
C THR A 301 2.10 -34.33 -6.95
N LYS A 302 2.50 -34.35 -5.67
CA LYS A 302 1.72 -34.96 -4.58
C LYS A 302 0.53 -34.10 -4.16
N SER A 303 -0.45 -34.67 -3.50
CA SER A 303 -1.65 -33.97 -3.00
C SER A 303 -1.33 -32.79 -2.11
N ASN A 304 -0.28 -32.86 -1.30
CA ASN A 304 0.16 -31.82 -0.40
C ASN A 304 1.09 -30.77 -1.04
N ASP A 305 1.51 -30.97 -2.29
CA ASP A 305 2.32 -29.99 -3.00
C ASP A 305 1.49 -28.77 -3.40
N TYR A 306 2.17 -27.67 -3.61
CA TYR A 306 1.54 -26.48 -4.10
C TYR A 306 1.08 -26.66 -5.55
N LEU A 307 -0.10 -26.14 -5.86
CA LEU A 307 -0.69 -26.23 -7.20
C LEU A 307 0.14 -25.48 -8.24
N LEU A 308 0.64 -24.30 -7.88
CA LEU A 308 1.51 -23.47 -8.73
C LEU A 308 2.89 -23.39 -8.11
N PHE A 309 3.92 -23.43 -8.93
CA PHE A 309 5.32 -23.35 -8.51
C PHE A 309 5.68 -24.35 -7.39
N PRO A 310 5.48 -25.65 -7.59
CA PRO A 310 5.62 -26.65 -6.52
C PRO A 310 7.02 -26.69 -5.89
N THR A 311 8.05 -26.34 -6.64
CA THR A 311 9.46 -26.35 -6.19
C THR A 311 9.87 -25.14 -5.36
N TYR A 312 9.12 -24.02 -5.42
CA TYR A 312 9.45 -22.82 -4.68
C TYR A 312 8.94 -22.91 -3.24
N LYS A 313 9.80 -22.74 -2.24
CA LYS A 313 9.43 -22.79 -0.82
C LYS A 313 8.99 -21.41 -0.29
N ASP A 314 9.75 -20.33 -0.58
CA ASP A 314 9.43 -18.98 -0.11
C ASP A 314 8.38 -18.31 -1.02
N ARG A 315 7.12 -18.37 -0.59
CA ARG A 315 5.98 -17.80 -1.30
C ARG A 315 5.99 -16.28 -1.37
N GLN A 316 6.63 -15.62 -0.40
CA GLN A 316 6.70 -14.16 -0.40
C GLN A 316 7.71 -13.65 -1.44
N SER A 317 8.88 -14.27 -1.52
CA SER A 317 9.88 -13.96 -2.54
C SER A 317 9.37 -14.30 -3.94
N LEU A 318 8.71 -15.45 -4.09
CA LEU A 318 8.06 -15.87 -5.33
C LEU A 318 7.04 -14.81 -5.82
N TYR A 319 6.15 -14.34 -4.94
CA TYR A 319 5.19 -13.31 -5.32
C TYR A 319 5.87 -12.01 -5.76
N ARG A 320 6.97 -11.61 -5.11
CA ARG A 320 7.74 -10.43 -5.54
C ARG A 320 8.30 -10.62 -6.95
N LYS A 321 8.85 -11.79 -7.24
CA LYS A 321 9.38 -12.13 -8.58
C LYS A 321 8.27 -12.09 -9.64
N ILE A 322 7.12 -12.72 -9.39
CA ILE A 322 5.95 -12.69 -10.28
C ILE A 322 5.49 -11.25 -10.52
N SER A 323 5.34 -10.45 -9.45
CA SER A 323 4.90 -9.05 -9.55
C SER A 323 5.90 -8.19 -10.33
N SER A 324 7.20 -8.44 -10.18
CA SER A 324 8.26 -7.76 -10.94
C SER A 324 8.19 -8.10 -12.42
N VAL A 325 8.04 -9.37 -12.79
CA VAL A 325 7.90 -9.82 -14.18
C VAL A 325 6.63 -9.24 -14.79
N PHE A 326 5.49 -9.31 -14.09
CA PHE A 326 4.25 -8.69 -14.57
C PHE A 326 4.42 -7.20 -14.83
N THR A 327 5.05 -6.47 -13.91
CA THR A 327 5.30 -5.02 -14.06
C THR A 327 6.21 -4.73 -15.24
N ARG A 328 7.29 -5.51 -15.44
CA ARG A 328 8.21 -5.36 -16.57
C ARG A 328 7.49 -5.56 -17.90
N ILE A 329 6.73 -6.64 -18.02
CA ILE A 329 5.97 -6.95 -19.26
C ILE A 329 4.89 -5.90 -19.51
N SER A 330 4.12 -5.51 -18.49
CA SER A 330 3.08 -4.49 -18.63
C SER A 330 3.66 -3.14 -19.05
N LYS A 331 4.87 -2.77 -18.59
CA LYS A 331 5.57 -1.56 -19.03
C LYS A 331 6.06 -1.68 -20.47
N LYS A 332 6.65 -2.83 -20.84
CA LYS A 332 7.11 -3.11 -22.22
C LYS A 332 5.97 -2.99 -23.24
N LEU A 333 4.76 -3.40 -22.85
CA LEU A 333 3.55 -3.32 -23.68
C LEU A 333 2.79 -1.99 -23.53
N GLU A 334 3.34 -1.01 -22.80
CA GLU A 334 2.70 0.29 -22.48
C GLU A 334 1.35 0.17 -21.76
N LEU A 335 1.12 -0.96 -21.08
CA LEU A 335 -0.13 -1.27 -20.39
C LEU A 335 -0.11 -0.95 -18.90
N TYR A 336 1.05 -0.56 -18.34
CA TYR A 336 1.19 -0.37 -16.88
C TYR A 336 0.52 0.89 -16.35
N TYR A 337 0.40 1.93 -17.18
CA TYR A 337 -0.22 3.20 -16.82
C TYR A 337 -1.53 3.40 -17.56
N ARG A 338 -2.53 3.98 -16.88
CA ARG A 338 -3.78 4.42 -17.47
C ARG A 338 -4.31 5.62 -16.71
N ASN A 339 -4.65 6.71 -17.39
CA ASN A 339 -5.18 7.94 -16.80
C ASN A 339 -4.34 8.43 -15.59
N GLY A 340 -3.01 8.44 -15.72
CA GLY A 340 -2.09 8.84 -14.66
C GLY A 340 -1.94 7.85 -13.49
N SER A 341 -2.68 6.75 -13.49
CA SER A 341 -2.65 5.73 -12.43
C SER A 341 -1.92 4.47 -12.86
N THR A 342 -1.22 3.83 -11.91
CA THR A 342 -0.52 2.56 -12.16
C THR A 342 -1.48 1.37 -12.08
N ARG A 343 -1.25 0.36 -12.93
CA ARG A 343 -1.99 -0.91 -12.95
C ARG A 343 -1.09 -2.08 -12.54
N PRO A 344 -0.81 -2.25 -11.23
CA PRO A 344 -0.07 -3.43 -10.75
C PRO A 344 -0.89 -4.70 -10.94
N ILE A 345 -0.28 -5.86 -10.69
CA ILE A 345 -0.93 -7.17 -10.80
C ILE A 345 -2.28 -7.26 -10.04
N TYR A 346 -2.46 -6.42 -9.02
CA TYR A 346 -3.73 -6.34 -8.27
C TYR A 346 -4.89 -5.83 -9.15
N ALA A 347 -4.63 -5.06 -10.21
CA ALA A 347 -5.64 -4.56 -11.13
C ALA A 347 -6.37 -5.69 -11.90
N ILE A 348 -5.78 -6.89 -12.00
CA ILE A 348 -6.45 -8.07 -12.60
C ILE A 348 -7.69 -8.46 -11.79
N ARG A 349 -7.63 -8.32 -10.48
CA ARG A 349 -8.81 -8.58 -9.62
C ARG A 349 -9.91 -7.53 -9.82
N HIS A 350 -9.54 -6.27 -10.14
CA HIS A 350 -10.51 -5.25 -10.55
C HIS A 350 -11.19 -5.64 -11.87
N THR A 351 -10.39 -6.16 -12.83
CA THR A 351 -10.93 -6.69 -14.09
C THR A 351 -11.96 -7.80 -13.87
N PHE A 352 -11.69 -8.75 -12.96
CA PHE A 352 -12.66 -9.79 -12.61
C PHE A 352 -13.97 -9.19 -12.09
N ALA A 353 -13.90 -8.28 -11.11
CA ALA A 353 -15.08 -7.65 -10.52
C ALA A 353 -15.92 -6.92 -11.59
N LYS A 354 -15.27 -6.09 -12.41
CA LYS A 354 -15.91 -5.33 -13.49
C LYS A 354 -16.56 -6.25 -14.52
N ASN A 355 -15.86 -7.29 -14.97
CA ASN A 355 -16.40 -8.25 -15.93
C ASN A 355 -17.64 -8.98 -15.38
N ARG A 356 -17.63 -9.40 -14.10
CA ARG A 356 -18.79 -10.07 -13.50
C ARG A 356 -19.97 -9.11 -13.35
N TYR A 357 -19.72 -7.89 -12.92
CA TYR A 357 -20.74 -6.87 -12.85
C TYR A 357 -21.37 -6.58 -14.20
N ASN A 358 -20.55 -6.41 -15.25
CA ASN A 358 -21.01 -6.19 -16.62
C ASN A 358 -21.78 -7.39 -17.21
N GLN A 359 -21.60 -8.59 -16.64
CA GLN A 359 -22.36 -9.81 -16.95
C GLN A 359 -23.60 -10.00 -16.07
N ASN A 360 -24.06 -8.93 -15.41
CA ASN A 360 -25.25 -8.91 -14.55
C ASN A 360 -25.16 -9.78 -13.28
N ALA A 361 -23.96 -10.18 -12.84
CA ALA A 361 -23.82 -10.80 -11.54
C ALA A 361 -24.14 -9.81 -10.42
N SER A 362 -24.93 -10.21 -9.41
CA SER A 362 -25.21 -9.34 -8.29
C SER A 362 -23.94 -9.03 -7.48
N LEU A 363 -23.89 -7.83 -6.89
CA LEU A 363 -22.73 -7.40 -6.11
C LEU A 363 -22.47 -8.30 -4.89
N GLU A 364 -23.51 -8.88 -4.30
CA GLU A 364 -23.41 -9.82 -3.19
C GLU A 364 -22.72 -11.11 -3.61
N VAL A 365 -23.06 -11.63 -4.80
CA VAL A 365 -22.44 -12.84 -5.36
C VAL A 365 -20.98 -12.56 -5.67
N VAL A 366 -20.66 -11.44 -6.33
CA VAL A 366 -19.28 -11.05 -6.65
C VAL A 366 -18.48 -10.81 -5.35
N ALA A 367 -19.05 -10.12 -4.36
CA ALA A 367 -18.42 -9.88 -3.06
C ALA A 367 -18.09 -11.18 -2.34
N ARG A 368 -19.05 -12.12 -2.31
CA ARG A 368 -18.87 -13.45 -1.72
C ARG A 368 -17.77 -14.23 -2.45
N GLN A 369 -17.82 -14.28 -3.78
CA GLN A 369 -16.81 -14.92 -4.63
C GLN A 369 -15.41 -14.38 -4.36
N MET A 370 -15.26 -13.05 -4.29
CA MET A 370 -13.99 -12.38 -4.05
C MET A 370 -13.57 -12.32 -2.58
N ASN A 371 -14.35 -12.85 -1.64
CA ASN A 371 -14.08 -12.73 -0.20
C ASN A 371 -13.87 -11.25 0.23
N THR A 372 -14.81 -10.39 -0.09
CA THR A 372 -14.84 -8.96 0.23
C THR A 372 -16.27 -8.53 0.60
N SER A 373 -16.49 -7.25 0.89
CA SER A 373 -17.84 -6.71 1.09
C SER A 373 -18.32 -5.94 -0.14
N THR A 374 -19.63 -5.81 -0.29
CA THR A 374 -20.26 -4.99 -1.34
C THR A 374 -19.79 -3.53 -1.27
N LYS A 375 -19.69 -2.96 -0.05
CA LYS A 375 -19.12 -1.62 0.18
C LYS A 375 -17.69 -1.48 -0.37
N MET A 376 -16.86 -2.53 -0.25
CA MET A 376 -15.50 -2.54 -0.78
C MET A 376 -15.48 -2.71 -2.31
N LEU A 377 -16.47 -3.41 -2.88
CA LEU A 377 -16.62 -3.49 -4.34
C LEU A 377 -16.96 -2.11 -4.91
N HIS A 378 -17.98 -1.45 -4.43
CA HIS A 378 -18.36 -0.10 -4.85
C HIS A 378 -17.16 0.87 -4.74
N ARG A 379 -16.45 0.83 -3.62
CA ARG A 379 -15.37 1.79 -3.35
C ARG A 379 -14.13 1.60 -4.21
N ASN A 380 -13.79 0.38 -4.61
CA ASN A 380 -12.46 0.07 -5.13
C ASN A 380 -12.45 -0.66 -6.47
N TYR A 381 -13.60 -1.15 -6.96
CA TYR A 381 -13.62 -2.03 -8.13
C TYR A 381 -14.60 -1.59 -9.22
N LEU A 382 -15.57 -0.75 -8.86
CA LEU A 382 -16.54 -0.23 -9.81
C LEU A 382 -16.20 1.23 -10.08
N ASP A 383 -15.45 1.45 -11.15
CA ASP A 383 -15.13 2.79 -11.65
C ASP A 383 -16.41 3.39 -12.26
N ASN A 384 -16.71 4.64 -11.93
CA ASN A 384 -17.78 5.41 -12.60
C ASN A 384 -17.31 5.82 -13.99
N ASP A 385 -17.16 4.87 -14.92
CA ASP A 385 -16.93 5.21 -16.34
C ASP A 385 -18.28 5.33 -17.07
N ASP A 386 -18.33 6.11 -18.15
CA ASP A 386 -19.56 6.36 -18.94
C ASP A 386 -20.21 5.07 -19.42
N LYS A 387 -19.41 4.03 -19.69
CA LYS A 387 -19.91 2.73 -20.11
C LYS A 387 -20.65 2.02 -18.98
N MET A 388 -20.17 2.14 -17.76
CA MET A 388 -20.82 1.57 -16.59
C MET A 388 -22.10 2.31 -16.27
N LEU A 389 -22.08 3.64 -16.32
CA LEU A 389 -23.28 4.47 -16.15
C LEU A 389 -24.34 4.14 -17.23
N LEU A 390 -23.91 3.90 -18.47
CA LEU A 390 -24.81 3.49 -19.54
C LEU A 390 -25.42 2.11 -19.27
N GLU A 391 -24.66 1.14 -18.79
CA GLU A 391 -25.19 -0.19 -18.44
C GLU A 391 -26.12 -0.14 -17.23
N GLU A 392 -25.83 0.70 -16.23
CA GLU A 392 -26.73 0.96 -15.10
C GLU A 392 -28.03 1.63 -15.58
N HIS A 393 -27.92 2.62 -16.46
CA HIS A 393 -29.10 3.26 -17.07
C HIS A 393 -29.98 2.24 -17.81
N LYS A 394 -29.41 1.34 -18.59
CA LYS A 394 -30.15 0.28 -19.28
C LYS A 394 -30.86 -0.68 -18.32
N ARG A 395 -30.27 -0.94 -17.14
CA ARG A 395 -30.87 -1.78 -16.09
C ARG A 395 -32.00 -1.06 -15.35
N LEU A 396 -31.81 0.23 -15.07
CA LEU A 396 -32.82 1.06 -14.40
C LEU A 396 -34.03 1.35 -15.30
N PHE A 397 -33.79 1.43 -16.61
CA PHE A 397 -34.81 1.78 -17.61
C PHE A 397 -34.85 0.75 -18.75
N PRO A 398 -35.29 -0.49 -18.48
CA PRO A 398 -35.28 -1.56 -19.49
C PRO A 398 -36.13 -1.22 -20.71
N ASP A 399 -37.22 -0.45 -20.54
CA ASP A 399 -38.14 -0.05 -21.64
C ASP A 399 -37.49 0.94 -22.64
N TRP A 400 -36.44 1.64 -22.21
CA TRP A 400 -35.70 2.54 -23.12
C TRP A 400 -35.07 1.81 -24.31
N ASN A 401 -34.66 0.56 -24.12
CA ASN A 401 -34.05 -0.27 -25.16
C ASN A 401 -35.07 -0.88 -26.11
N ASN A 402 -36.32 -1.08 -25.68
CA ASN A 402 -37.37 -1.69 -26.50
C ASN A 402 -37.92 -0.71 -27.55
N LYS A 403 -37.88 0.61 -27.29
CA LYS A 403 -38.33 1.63 -28.23
C LYS A 403 -37.47 1.73 -29.52
N LYS A 404 -36.26 1.16 -29.54
CA LYS A 404 -35.41 1.12 -30.75
C LYS A 404 -35.71 -0.07 -31.68
N LYS A 405 -36.24 -1.18 -31.15
CA LYS A 405 -36.60 -2.36 -31.94
C LYS A 405 -37.87 -2.15 -32.75
N ASP A 406 -38.84 -1.36 -32.23
CA ASP A 406 -40.09 -1.10 -32.92
C ASP A 406 -39.99 -0.09 -34.08
N LYS A 407 -38.90 0.71 -34.14
CA LYS A 407 -38.69 1.64 -35.26
C LYS A 407 -37.95 1.02 -36.46
N SER A 408 -37.25 -0.12 -36.28
CA SER A 408 -36.55 -0.81 -37.37
C SER A 408 -37.40 -1.88 -38.07
N SER A 409 -38.59 -2.16 -37.55
CA SER A 409 -39.56 -3.09 -38.16
C SER A 409 -40.70 -2.38 -38.96
N LYS A 410 -40.58 -1.05 -39.16
CA LYS A 410 -41.53 -0.23 -39.93
C LYS A 410 -40.86 0.59 -41.04
N GLN A 411 -39.78 0.08 -41.63
CA GLN A 411 -39.27 0.55 -42.94
C GLN A 411 -39.18 -0.59 -43.92
#